data_e71f4fae0fbc098418a1a7816b5552cb
#
_entry.id   e71f4fae0fbc098418a1a7816b5552cb
#
_cell.length_a   1.000
_cell.length_b   1.000
_cell.length_c   1.000
_cell.angle_alpha   90.00
_cell.angle_beta   90.00
_cell.angle_gamma   90.00
#
_symmetry.space_group_name_H-M   'P 1'
#
loop_
_entity.id
_entity.type
_entity.pdbx_description
1 polymer ?
#
loop_
_entity_poly.entity_id
_entity_poly.type
_entity_poly.pdbx_seq_one_letter_code
_entity_poly.pdbx_strand_id
1 'polypeptide(L)'
;MQIVVFKLGNEHFAVETEKVQSINDSMGITTVPKAPNYIKGLINLRGNIKSLVDINLLLKVNSNREQNNIIILDVKDEEIGISVDEVCEVLDIDEKLIQKIDDKSSQYVKGIVNYSDKLFTIIDIDNLLN
;
A
#
# COMPACT_ATOMS: atom_id res chain seq x y z
N MET A 1 12.11 -5.60 -12.09
CA MET A 1 10.94 -5.59 -11.17
C MET A 1 10.06 -4.40 -11.50
N GLN A 2 8.77 -4.65 -11.66
CA GLN A 2 7.79 -3.60 -11.89
C GLN A 2 7.10 -3.22 -10.60
N ILE A 3 6.99 -1.91 -10.33
CA ILE A 3 6.38 -1.41 -9.10
C ILE A 3 5.34 -0.34 -9.42
N VAL A 4 4.33 -0.26 -8.55
CA VAL A 4 3.34 0.82 -8.55
C VAL A 4 3.73 1.79 -7.44
N VAL A 5 3.98 3.04 -7.79
CA VAL A 5 4.39 4.09 -6.85
C VAL A 5 3.16 4.90 -6.44
N PHE A 6 3.02 5.12 -5.14
CA PHE A 6 1.92 5.92 -4.59
C PHE A 6 2.43 6.81 -3.47
N LYS A 7 1.66 7.83 -3.14
CA LYS A 7 2.01 8.81 -2.09
C LYS A 7 1.18 8.59 -0.84
N LEU A 8 1.84 8.73 0.29
CA LEU A 8 1.21 8.89 1.61
C LEU A 8 1.88 10.08 2.29
N GLY A 9 1.14 11.17 2.46
CA GLY A 9 1.71 12.41 2.94
C GLY A 9 2.75 12.95 1.96
N ASN A 10 3.96 13.20 2.47
CA ASN A 10 5.06 13.69 1.65
C ASN A 10 6.01 12.57 1.19
N GLU A 11 5.67 11.32 1.49
CA GLU A 11 6.54 10.19 1.22
C GLU A 11 6.02 9.36 0.06
N HIS A 12 6.94 8.75 -0.69
CA HIS A 12 6.62 7.86 -1.79
C HIS A 12 6.86 6.42 -1.38
N PHE A 13 5.87 5.59 -1.62
CA PHE A 13 5.90 4.15 -1.36
C PHE A 13 5.65 3.40 -2.66
N ALA A 14 5.97 2.13 -2.67
CA ALA A 14 5.74 1.29 -3.83
C ALA A 14 5.39 -0.13 -3.43
N VAL A 15 4.63 -0.79 -4.30
CA VAL A 15 4.33 -2.23 -4.18
C VAL A 15 4.64 -2.89 -5.51
N GLU A 16 4.99 -4.16 -5.47
CA GLU A 16 5.22 -4.93 -6.70
C GLU A 16 3.93 -5.06 -7.49
N THR A 17 3.98 -4.79 -8.81
CA THR A 17 2.78 -4.86 -9.66
C THR A 17 2.14 -6.24 -9.66
N GLU A 18 2.92 -7.30 -9.47
CA GLU A 18 2.36 -8.67 -9.44
C GLU A 18 1.41 -8.89 -8.27
N LYS A 19 1.48 -8.04 -7.23
CA LYS A 19 0.58 -8.09 -6.08
C LYS A 19 -0.66 -7.22 -6.26
N VAL A 20 -0.71 -6.41 -7.30
CA VAL A 20 -1.81 -5.46 -7.52
C VAL A 20 -2.86 -6.09 -8.41
N GLN A 21 -4.08 -6.20 -7.89
CA GLN A 21 -5.23 -6.68 -8.67
C GLN A 21 -5.86 -5.56 -9.47
N SER A 22 -6.04 -4.40 -8.84
CA SER A 22 -6.64 -3.25 -9.51
C SER A 22 -6.33 -1.96 -8.76
N ILE A 23 -6.44 -0.84 -9.47
CA ILE A 23 -6.32 0.51 -8.93
C ILE A 23 -7.64 1.20 -9.19
N ASN A 24 -8.25 1.73 -8.13
CA ASN A 24 -9.58 2.29 -8.19
C ASN A 24 -9.61 3.71 -7.60
N ASP A 25 -10.61 4.48 -7.98
CA ASP A 25 -10.88 5.75 -7.32
C ASP A 25 -11.42 5.48 -5.91
N SER A 26 -11.34 6.50 -5.05
CA SER A 26 -11.92 6.38 -3.71
C SER A 26 -13.42 6.10 -3.78
N MET A 27 -13.92 5.38 -2.80
CA MET A 27 -15.32 5.00 -2.74
C MET A 27 -15.78 4.98 -1.29
N GLY A 28 -17.09 4.85 -1.08
CA GLY A 28 -17.67 4.80 0.25
C GLY A 28 -17.15 3.65 1.07
N ILE A 29 -16.85 3.93 2.34
CA ILE A 29 -16.32 2.95 3.29
C ILE A 29 -17.34 2.70 4.37
N THR A 30 -17.66 1.42 4.64
CA THR A 30 -18.51 1.01 5.72
C THR A 30 -17.68 0.64 6.92
N THR A 31 -17.82 1.36 8.03
CA THR A 31 -17.08 1.08 9.26
C THR A 31 -17.62 -0.20 9.92
N VAL A 32 -16.71 -1.07 10.36
CA VAL A 32 -17.05 -2.32 11.03
C VAL A 32 -16.80 -2.16 12.52
N PRO A 33 -17.85 -2.22 13.38
CA PRO A 33 -17.66 -2.16 14.83
C PRO A 33 -16.80 -3.32 15.34
N LYS A 34 -15.90 -3.03 16.28
CA LYS A 34 -15.04 -4.02 16.93
C LYS A 34 -14.04 -4.72 16.00
N ALA A 35 -13.83 -4.21 14.80
CA ALA A 35 -12.76 -4.70 13.95
C ALA A 35 -11.40 -4.28 14.52
N PRO A 36 -10.31 -5.00 14.18
CA PRO A 36 -8.96 -4.53 14.54
C PRO A 36 -8.74 -3.10 14.05
N ASN A 37 -7.93 -2.34 14.80
CA ASN A 37 -7.74 -0.92 14.49
C ASN A 37 -7.08 -0.66 13.13
N TYR A 38 -6.37 -1.63 12.56
CA TYR A 38 -5.78 -1.49 11.24
C TYR A 38 -6.79 -1.70 10.10
N ILE A 39 -8.01 -2.16 10.41
CA ILE A 39 -9.08 -2.27 9.42
C ILE A 39 -9.88 -0.97 9.44
N LYS A 40 -9.78 -0.21 8.35
CA LYS A 40 -10.49 1.05 8.20
C LYS A 40 -11.99 0.84 7.97
N GLY A 41 -12.34 -0.26 7.32
CA GLY A 41 -13.72 -0.61 7.02
C GLY A 41 -13.82 -1.60 5.88
N LEU A 42 -15.01 -1.65 5.29
CA LEU A 42 -15.30 -2.51 4.13
C LEU A 42 -15.65 -1.64 2.94
N ILE A 43 -15.29 -2.11 1.76
CA ILE A 43 -15.69 -1.49 0.49
C ILE A 43 -16.42 -2.52 -0.34
N ASN A 44 -17.34 -2.04 -1.18
CA ASN A 44 -18.04 -2.88 -2.15
C ASN A 44 -17.48 -2.57 -3.53
N LEU A 45 -16.72 -3.52 -4.08
CA LEU A 45 -16.13 -3.40 -5.40
C LEU A 45 -16.86 -4.35 -6.34
N ARG A 46 -17.75 -3.78 -7.16
CA ARG A 46 -18.52 -4.54 -8.17
C ARG A 46 -19.27 -5.72 -7.57
N GLY A 47 -19.88 -5.53 -6.39
CA GLY A 47 -20.63 -6.58 -5.72
C GLY A 47 -19.80 -7.47 -4.81
N ASN A 48 -18.50 -7.29 -4.77
CA ASN A 48 -17.60 -8.05 -3.88
C ASN A 48 -17.15 -7.18 -2.72
N ILE A 49 -17.26 -7.72 -1.52
CA ILE A 49 -16.87 -7.00 -0.31
C ILE A 49 -15.41 -7.27 -0.03
N LYS A 50 -14.63 -6.19 0.13
CA LYS A 50 -13.21 -6.27 0.46
C LYS A 50 -12.91 -5.49 1.72
N SER A 51 -11.99 -6.00 2.55
CA SER A 51 -11.49 -5.27 3.70
C SER A 51 -10.54 -4.16 3.26
N LEU A 52 -10.70 -2.97 3.83
CA LEU A 52 -9.82 -1.84 3.59
C LEU A 52 -8.89 -1.66 4.78
N VAL A 53 -7.60 -1.81 4.54
CA VAL A 53 -6.56 -1.70 5.57
C VAL A 53 -6.06 -0.27 5.64
N ASP A 54 -5.86 0.23 6.85
CA ASP A 54 -5.28 1.56 7.08
C ASP A 54 -3.77 1.47 6.96
N ILE A 55 -3.26 1.70 5.76
CA ILE A 55 -1.82 1.61 5.50
C ILE A 55 -1.03 2.69 6.23
N ASN A 56 -1.64 3.86 6.46
CA ASN A 56 -0.99 4.92 7.22
C ASN A 56 -0.68 4.47 8.64
N LEU A 57 -1.61 3.76 9.25
CA LEU A 57 -1.43 3.26 10.61
C LEU A 57 -0.31 2.22 10.67
N LEU A 58 -0.28 1.29 9.73
CA LEU A 58 0.72 0.23 9.70
C LEU A 58 2.12 0.76 9.43
N LEU A 59 2.25 1.75 8.56
CA LEU A 59 3.54 2.35 8.20
C LEU A 59 3.91 3.51 9.11
N LYS A 60 3.03 3.89 10.05
CA LYS A 60 3.24 5.01 10.96
C LYS A 60 3.47 6.32 10.21
N VAL A 61 2.70 6.51 9.14
CA VAL A 61 2.72 7.74 8.35
C VAL A 61 1.60 8.65 8.86
N ASN A 62 1.95 9.88 9.18
CA ASN A 62 0.98 10.86 9.61
C ASN A 62 0.61 11.75 8.43
N SER A 63 -0.60 11.57 7.89
CA SER A 63 -1.06 12.34 6.73
C SER A 63 -2.48 12.81 6.97
N ASN A 64 -2.70 14.12 6.73
CA ASN A 64 -4.04 14.72 6.76
C ASN A 64 -4.60 14.94 5.34
N ARG A 65 -3.93 14.40 4.33
CA ARG A 65 -4.35 14.57 2.95
C ARG A 65 -5.52 13.67 2.61
N GLU A 66 -6.34 14.11 1.67
CA GLU A 66 -7.42 13.31 1.12
C GLU A 66 -6.85 12.09 0.39
N GLN A 67 -7.45 10.92 0.62
CA GLN A 67 -7.05 9.69 -0.04
C GLN A 67 -7.92 9.46 -1.26
N ASN A 68 -7.33 9.58 -2.44
CA ASN A 68 -8.06 9.58 -3.70
C ASN A 68 -8.09 8.24 -4.42
N ASN A 69 -7.25 7.30 -4.02
CA ASN A 69 -7.17 6.01 -4.70
C ASN A 69 -7.20 4.85 -3.71
N ILE A 70 -7.73 3.74 -4.19
CA ILE A 70 -7.71 2.46 -3.47
C ILE A 70 -7.01 1.45 -4.35
N ILE A 71 -5.98 0.80 -3.81
CA ILE A 71 -5.24 -0.27 -4.48
C ILE A 71 -5.72 -1.59 -3.90
N ILE A 72 -6.21 -2.48 -4.75
CA ILE A 72 -6.58 -3.83 -4.32
C ILE A 72 -5.37 -4.73 -4.50
N LEU A 73 -4.97 -5.38 -3.43
CA LEU A 73 -3.77 -6.19 -3.37
C LEU A 73 -4.13 -7.65 -3.08
N ASP A 74 -3.36 -8.54 -3.67
CA ASP A 74 -3.44 -9.98 -3.42
C ASP A 74 -2.40 -10.34 -2.37
N VAL A 75 -2.86 -10.72 -1.17
CA VAL A 75 -2.00 -11.05 -0.04
C VAL A 75 -2.35 -12.46 0.41
N LYS A 76 -1.48 -13.42 0.15
CA LYS A 76 -1.67 -14.81 0.58
C LYS A 76 -3.05 -15.37 0.21
N ASP A 77 -3.41 -15.24 -1.06
CA ASP A 77 -4.69 -15.70 -1.63
C ASP A 77 -5.91 -14.93 -1.13
N GLU A 78 -5.72 -13.82 -0.45
CA GLU A 78 -6.78 -12.94 0.01
C GLU A 78 -6.63 -11.57 -0.62
N GLU A 79 -7.74 -11.00 -1.09
CA GLU A 79 -7.72 -9.65 -1.66
C GLU A 79 -8.08 -8.62 -0.58
N ILE A 80 -7.22 -7.63 -0.41
CA ILE A 80 -7.45 -6.51 0.50
C ILE A 80 -7.27 -5.20 -0.25
N GLY A 81 -7.87 -4.14 0.27
CA GLY A 81 -7.65 -2.80 -0.25
C GLY A 81 -6.78 -1.98 0.68
N ILE A 82 -6.01 -1.08 0.11
CA ILE A 82 -5.34 -0.01 0.86
C ILE A 82 -5.75 1.33 0.27
N SER A 83 -5.97 2.30 1.14
CA SER A 83 -6.34 3.65 0.75
C SER A 83 -5.09 4.51 0.73
N VAL A 84 -4.81 5.17 -0.40
CA VAL A 84 -3.60 5.99 -0.58
C VAL A 84 -3.98 7.38 -1.06
N ASP A 85 -3.07 8.34 -0.84
CA ASP A 85 -3.33 9.73 -1.25
C ASP A 85 -3.51 9.82 -2.76
N GLU A 86 -2.56 9.26 -3.51
CA GLU A 86 -2.68 9.12 -4.97
C GLU A 86 -1.70 8.07 -5.50
N VAL A 87 -2.09 7.42 -6.58
CA VAL A 87 -1.19 6.56 -7.34
C VAL A 87 -0.47 7.45 -8.36
N CYS A 88 0.86 7.40 -8.36
CA CYS A 88 1.68 8.28 -9.17
C CYS A 88 2.03 7.68 -10.52
N GLU A 89 2.66 6.50 -10.50
CA GLU A 89 3.17 5.90 -11.73
C GLU A 89 3.51 4.43 -11.54
N VAL A 90 3.70 3.73 -12.66
CA VAL A 90 4.23 2.38 -12.69
C VAL A 90 5.63 2.45 -13.29
N LEU A 91 6.61 1.88 -12.58
CA LEU A 91 8.00 1.91 -12.98
C LEU A 91 8.59 0.51 -13.07
N ASP A 92 9.54 0.34 -13.97
CA ASP A 92 10.38 -0.85 -14.03
C ASP A 92 11.75 -0.48 -13.44
N ILE A 93 12.13 -1.13 -12.35
CA ILE A 93 13.38 -0.84 -11.66
C ILE A 93 14.28 -2.08 -11.64
N ASP A 94 15.59 -1.85 -11.59
CA ASP A 94 16.57 -2.92 -11.42
C ASP A 94 16.61 -3.32 -9.94
N GLU A 95 16.34 -4.59 -9.66
CA GLU A 95 16.35 -5.12 -8.29
C GLU A 95 17.67 -4.91 -7.57
N LYS A 96 18.77 -4.79 -8.32
CA LYS A 96 20.10 -4.54 -7.76
C LYS A 96 20.20 -3.17 -7.11
N LEU A 97 19.32 -2.23 -7.50
CA LEU A 97 19.31 -0.88 -6.93
C LEU A 97 18.57 -0.79 -5.61
N ILE A 98 17.88 -1.84 -5.22
CA ILE A 98 17.10 -1.86 -3.97
C ILE A 98 18.04 -2.10 -2.80
N GLN A 99 18.05 -1.15 -1.87
CA GLN A 99 18.80 -1.29 -0.63
C GLN A 99 17.91 -1.95 0.42
N LYS A 100 18.28 -3.14 0.84
CA LYS A 100 17.54 -3.85 1.88
C LYS A 100 17.76 -3.21 3.24
N ILE A 101 16.69 -3.11 4.00
CA ILE A 101 16.73 -2.57 5.36
C ILE A 101 16.73 -3.72 6.34
N ASP A 102 17.78 -3.79 7.16
CA ASP A 102 17.98 -4.85 8.14
C ASP A 102 17.50 -4.42 9.54
N ASP A 103 16.38 -3.72 9.58
CA ASP A 103 15.82 -3.20 10.82
C ASP A 103 14.55 -3.99 11.16
N LYS A 104 14.54 -4.62 12.33
CA LYS A 104 13.39 -5.38 12.81
C LYS A 104 12.13 -4.54 13.02
N SER A 105 12.29 -3.22 13.19
CA SER A 105 11.15 -2.31 13.31
C SER A 105 10.46 -2.05 11.97
N SER A 106 11.09 -2.45 10.87
CA SER A 106 10.60 -2.20 9.52
C SER A 106 10.13 -3.47 8.82
N GLN A 107 9.37 -4.31 9.53
CA GLN A 107 8.90 -5.59 9.02
C GLN A 107 8.04 -5.48 7.76
N TYR A 108 7.43 -4.30 7.53
CA TYR A 108 6.60 -4.06 6.35
C TYR A 108 7.37 -3.47 5.18
N VAL A 109 8.66 -3.25 5.35
CA VAL A 109 9.50 -2.61 4.33
C VAL A 109 10.45 -3.64 3.74
N LYS A 110 10.39 -3.82 2.44
CA LYS A 110 11.25 -4.72 1.70
C LYS A 110 12.59 -4.08 1.39
N GLY A 111 12.59 -2.77 1.13
CA GLY A 111 13.80 -2.03 0.84
C GLY A 111 13.48 -0.63 0.37
N ILE A 112 14.54 0.12 0.07
CA ILE A 112 14.45 1.49 -0.44
C ILE A 112 15.21 1.57 -1.75
N VAL A 113 14.62 2.27 -2.73
CA VAL A 113 15.29 2.56 -3.99
C VAL A 113 15.30 4.05 -4.24
N ASN A 114 16.44 4.56 -4.72
CA ASN A 114 16.59 5.94 -5.16
C ASN A 114 16.41 5.99 -6.67
N TYR A 115 15.39 6.70 -7.12
CA TYR A 115 15.07 6.81 -8.53
C TYR A 115 14.77 8.28 -8.87
N SER A 116 15.54 8.87 -9.79
CA SER A 116 15.37 10.27 -10.21
C SER A 116 15.29 11.23 -9.03
N ASP A 117 16.22 11.11 -8.09
CA ASP A 117 16.33 11.94 -6.87
C ASP A 117 15.17 11.78 -5.89
N LYS A 118 14.34 10.75 -6.06
CA LYS A 118 13.26 10.43 -5.13
C LYS A 118 13.55 9.10 -4.46
N LEU A 119 13.19 9.00 -3.18
CA LEU A 119 13.29 7.76 -2.43
C LEU A 119 11.93 7.06 -2.45
N PHE A 120 11.91 5.82 -2.92
CA PHE A 120 10.71 4.98 -2.88
C PHE A 120 10.92 3.86 -1.87
N THR A 121 10.01 3.77 -0.91
CA THR A 121 10.02 2.70 0.08
C THR A 121 9.14 1.57 -0.44
N ILE A 122 9.75 0.40 -0.70
CA ILE A 122 9.02 -0.76 -1.24
C ILE A 122 8.45 -1.55 -0.08
N ILE A 123 7.14 -1.74 -0.10
CA ILE A 123 6.41 -2.40 0.97
C ILE A 123 6.38 -3.91 0.73
N ASP A 124 6.61 -4.67 1.80
CA ASP A 124 6.44 -6.12 1.78
C ASP A 124 4.98 -6.45 2.12
N ILE A 125 4.20 -6.63 1.07
CA ILE A 125 2.76 -6.85 1.19
C ILE A 125 2.45 -8.16 1.93
N ASP A 126 3.25 -9.19 1.72
CA ASP A 126 3.00 -10.49 2.36
C ASP A 126 3.12 -10.44 3.88
N ASN A 127 3.89 -9.49 4.41
CA ASN A 127 4.03 -9.30 5.85
C ASN A 127 3.01 -8.33 6.44
N LEU A 128 2.18 -7.73 5.60
CA LEU A 128 1.27 -6.68 6.04
C LEU A 128 0.21 -7.18 7.02
N LEU A 129 -0.25 -8.41 6.87
CA LEU A 129 -1.33 -9.01 7.68
C LEU A 129 -0.85 -10.13 8.61
N ASN A 130 0.42 -10.19 8.87
CA ASN A 130 0.93 -11.20 9.82
C ASN A 130 0.81 -10.74 11.26
#